data_670c9475be1eb96438a44143f387a55b
#
_entry.id   670c9475be1eb96438a44143f387a55b
#
_cell.length_a   1.000
_cell.length_b   1.000
_cell.length_c   1.000
_cell.angle_alpha   90.00
_cell.angle_beta   90.00
_cell.angle_gamma   90.00
#
_symmetry.space_group_name_H-M   'P 1'
#
loop_
_entity.id
_entity.type
_entity.pdbx_description
1 polymer ?
#
loop_
_entity_poly.entity_id
_entity_poly.type
_entity_poly.pdbx_seq_one_letter_code
_entity_poly.pdbx_strand_id
1 'polypeptide(L)'
;FCAFSKGKTKENLRGKPYLLSFDEIANRALEAWNRGATEVCLQGGIHPHFDGKTYINICNAIMKKVPEIHIHAFSPLEIHHGASTMDMSVENFLLLLKDSGLKTMPGTAAEILDDRVREHICPDKLKSEEWLDVIRTAHRVGINTTSTIMFGHQESVKDWSTHLVKLRELQKETQGITEFIPLPFVSMESPMYKRGDARPGPTFREVLLMHAVSRLALHPYIHNIQVSWVKLGPKGAESCLNAGVNDMGGTLMNESISKAAGSIHGQEFAPEKMEDFIKKAQRLPVLRDTLYNALPNSNYETIDGMELFINSAHPAY
;
A
#
# COMPACT_ATOMS: atom_id res chain seq x y z
N PHE A 1 -13.52 8.29 -7.67
CA PHE A 1 -13.86 6.89 -7.99
C PHE A 1 -13.94 6.00 -6.75
N CYS A 2 -13.26 6.37 -5.67
CA CYS A 2 -13.10 5.60 -4.44
C CYS A 2 -14.42 5.40 -3.68
N ALA A 3 -14.77 4.15 -3.38
CA ALA A 3 -15.96 3.80 -2.60
C ALA A 3 -15.83 4.21 -1.11
N PHE A 4 -14.64 4.31 -0.58
CA PHE A 4 -14.37 4.73 0.79
C PHE A 4 -14.49 6.24 0.99
N SER A 5 -14.36 7.04 -0.07
CA SER A 5 -14.46 8.51 0.00
C SER A 5 -15.85 8.97 0.46
N LYS A 6 -15.91 9.78 1.49
CA LYS A 6 -17.12 10.37 2.09
C LYS A 6 -17.32 11.80 1.59
N GLY A 7 -17.68 12.00 0.32
CA GLY A 7 -17.89 13.33 -0.23
C GLY A 7 -18.97 14.14 0.51
N LYS A 8 -18.90 15.47 0.40
CA LYS A 8 -19.76 16.44 1.12
C LYS A 8 -21.28 16.24 0.96
N THR A 9 -21.73 15.56 -0.08
CA THR A 9 -23.15 15.55 -0.48
C THR A 9 -23.81 14.17 -0.50
N LYS A 10 -23.13 13.08 -0.13
CA LYS A 10 -23.68 11.71 -0.24
C LYS A 10 -23.49 10.91 1.04
N GLU A 11 -24.11 11.38 2.10
CA GLU A 11 -24.06 10.74 3.42
C GLU A 11 -24.63 9.31 3.44
N ASN A 12 -25.58 8.99 2.55
CA ASN A 12 -26.42 7.80 2.69
C ASN A 12 -25.92 6.52 2.03
N LEU A 13 -25.00 6.59 1.05
CA LEU A 13 -24.56 5.40 0.30
C LEU A 13 -23.29 4.74 0.87
N ARG A 14 -22.50 5.44 1.70
CA ARG A 14 -21.19 5.00 2.17
C ARG A 14 -21.01 5.04 3.68
N GLY A 15 -22.11 5.07 4.41
CA GLY A 15 -22.12 5.28 5.85
C GLY A 15 -21.72 6.71 6.25
N LYS A 16 -21.88 7.02 7.53
CA LYS A 16 -21.54 8.36 8.07
C LYS A 16 -20.04 8.62 7.96
N PRO A 17 -19.62 9.84 7.59
CA PRO A 17 -18.24 10.28 7.76
C PRO A 17 -17.82 10.09 9.23
N TYR A 18 -16.59 9.70 9.46
CA TYR A 18 -16.02 9.63 10.80
C TYR A 18 -14.62 10.24 10.80
N LEU A 19 -14.25 10.77 11.94
CA LEU A 19 -12.93 11.30 12.23
C LEU A 19 -12.49 10.74 13.58
N LEU A 20 -11.43 9.94 13.56
CA LEU A 20 -10.87 9.38 14.79
C LEU A 20 -10.07 10.46 15.52
N SER A 21 -10.22 10.51 16.83
CA SER A 21 -9.34 11.30 17.68
C SER A 21 -7.93 10.70 17.71
N PHE A 22 -6.92 11.52 18.06
CA PHE A 22 -5.54 11.02 18.20
C PHE A 22 -5.44 9.90 19.24
N ASP A 23 -6.23 9.97 20.31
CA ASP A 23 -6.28 8.93 21.35
C ASP A 23 -6.86 7.62 20.82
N GLU A 24 -7.92 7.66 19.99
CA GLU A 24 -8.46 6.47 19.35
C GLU A 24 -7.47 5.84 18.38
N ILE A 25 -6.76 6.66 17.58
CA ILE A 25 -5.72 6.17 16.67
C ILE A 25 -4.61 5.47 17.47
N ALA A 26 -4.12 6.11 18.52
CA ALA A 26 -3.07 5.55 19.39
C ALA A 26 -3.54 4.28 20.14
N ASN A 27 -4.81 4.23 20.57
CA ASN A 27 -5.39 3.03 21.19
C ASN A 27 -5.49 1.86 20.23
N ARG A 28 -5.87 2.10 18.96
CA ARG A 28 -5.89 1.05 17.92
C ARG A 28 -4.49 0.54 17.61
N ALA A 29 -3.49 1.42 17.59
CA ALA A 29 -2.09 1.02 17.43
C ALA A 29 -1.63 0.14 18.62
N LEU A 30 -2.00 0.48 19.86
CA LEU A 30 -1.72 -0.34 21.03
C LEU A 30 -2.43 -1.70 20.99
N GLU A 31 -3.69 -1.74 20.57
CA GLU A 31 -4.41 -2.99 20.38
C GLU A 31 -3.73 -3.88 19.35
N ALA A 32 -3.31 -3.31 18.22
CA ALA A 32 -2.58 -4.04 17.20
C ALA A 32 -1.24 -4.59 17.75
N TRP A 33 -0.47 -3.77 18.46
CA TRP A 33 0.78 -4.18 19.10
C TRP A 33 0.57 -5.34 20.08
N ASN A 34 -0.43 -5.27 20.94
CA ASN A 34 -0.77 -6.33 21.91
C ASN A 34 -1.22 -7.63 21.22
N ARG A 35 -1.64 -7.57 19.98
CA ARG A 35 -1.98 -8.73 19.13
C ARG A 35 -0.79 -9.22 18.31
N GLY A 36 0.40 -8.64 18.49
CA GLY A 36 1.64 -9.05 17.82
C GLY A 36 1.91 -8.34 16.49
N ALA A 37 1.19 -7.25 16.17
CA ALA A 37 1.50 -6.47 14.98
C ALA A 37 2.83 -5.75 15.15
N THR A 38 3.64 -5.75 14.09
CA THR A 38 4.93 -5.02 14.05
C THR A 38 4.78 -3.67 13.34
N GLU A 39 3.69 -3.48 12.59
CA GLU A 39 3.41 -2.30 11.79
C GLU A 39 1.95 -1.87 11.95
N VAL A 40 1.74 -0.56 11.87
CA VAL A 40 0.41 0.02 11.59
C VAL A 40 0.47 0.77 10.27
N CYS A 41 -0.45 0.42 9.37
CA CYS A 41 -0.65 1.14 8.11
C CYS A 41 -1.80 2.15 8.29
N LEU A 42 -1.49 3.43 8.11
CA LEU A 42 -2.44 4.52 8.25
C LEU A 42 -2.77 5.10 6.89
N GLN A 43 -4.03 5.07 6.54
CA GLN A 43 -4.55 5.69 5.33
C GLN A 43 -5.86 6.40 5.64
N GLY A 44 -6.06 7.59 5.08
CA GLY A 44 -7.26 8.35 5.27
C GLY A 44 -7.65 9.17 4.05
N GLY A 45 -8.83 9.76 4.10
CA GLY A 45 -9.17 10.86 3.21
C GLY A 45 -8.62 12.16 3.78
N ILE A 46 -8.32 13.12 2.91
CA ILE A 46 -7.94 14.46 3.35
C ILE A 46 -9.20 15.17 3.86
N HIS A 47 -9.26 15.34 5.17
CA HIS A 47 -10.35 16.07 5.79
C HIS A 47 -10.17 17.59 5.57
N PRO A 48 -11.23 18.37 5.35
CA PRO A 48 -11.11 19.83 5.10
C PRO A 48 -10.39 20.65 6.19
N HIS A 49 -10.33 20.10 7.41
CA HIS A 49 -9.65 20.74 8.55
C HIS A 49 -8.26 20.15 8.84
N PHE A 50 -7.77 19.23 7.99
CA PHE A 50 -6.43 18.69 8.15
C PHE A 50 -5.40 19.69 7.64
N ASP A 51 -4.33 19.83 8.40
CA ASP A 51 -3.10 20.50 8.05
C ASP A 51 -1.90 19.58 8.30
N GLY A 52 -0.69 20.02 8.01
CA GLY A 52 0.51 19.22 8.26
C GLY A 52 0.71 18.87 9.73
N LYS A 53 0.25 19.72 10.68
CA LYS A 53 0.33 19.41 12.11
C LYS A 53 -0.51 18.22 12.51
N THR A 54 -1.62 17.99 11.80
CA THR A 54 -2.48 16.83 12.03
C THR A 54 -1.72 15.51 11.81
N TYR A 55 -0.95 15.40 10.73
CA TYR A 55 -0.14 14.22 10.43
C TYR A 55 0.99 14.01 11.44
N ILE A 56 1.66 15.09 11.84
CA ILE A 56 2.68 15.08 12.89
C ILE A 56 2.09 14.61 14.23
N ASN A 57 0.92 15.13 14.61
CA ASN A 57 0.24 14.76 15.86
C ASN A 57 -0.23 13.29 15.86
N ILE A 58 -0.62 12.75 14.73
CA ILE A 58 -0.95 11.31 14.59
C ILE A 58 0.30 10.47 14.91
N CYS A 59 1.43 10.76 14.29
CA CYS A 59 2.69 10.07 14.57
C CYS A 59 3.08 10.17 16.05
N ASN A 60 3.10 11.37 16.59
CA ASN A 60 3.46 11.61 17.99
C ASN A 60 2.53 10.88 18.97
N ALA A 61 1.22 10.82 18.71
CA ALA A 61 0.27 10.12 19.57
C ALA A 61 0.53 8.60 19.57
N ILE A 62 0.85 8.02 18.41
CA ILE A 62 1.20 6.60 18.31
C ILE A 62 2.52 6.33 19.02
N MET A 63 3.57 7.09 18.70
CA MET A 63 4.92 6.88 19.26
C MET A 63 4.95 7.08 20.78
N LYS A 64 4.13 7.97 21.32
CA LYS A 64 3.99 8.15 22.78
C LYS A 64 3.41 6.88 23.44
N LYS A 65 2.57 6.13 22.76
CA LYS A 65 1.86 4.97 23.31
C LYS A 65 2.53 3.66 22.99
N VAL A 66 3.11 3.53 21.80
CA VAL A 66 3.78 2.33 21.29
C VAL A 66 5.05 2.73 20.54
N PRO A 67 6.14 3.07 21.24
CA PRO A 67 7.36 3.61 20.61
C PRO A 67 8.07 2.63 19.67
N GLU A 68 7.85 1.34 19.82
CA GLU A 68 8.49 0.30 19.01
C GLU A 68 7.77 0.03 17.68
N ILE A 69 6.49 0.40 17.54
CA ILE A 69 5.70 0.04 16.38
C ILE A 69 6.21 0.77 15.12
N HIS A 70 6.19 0.09 13.99
CA HIS A 70 6.53 0.70 12.71
C HIS A 70 5.33 1.47 12.17
N ILE A 71 5.49 2.79 11.97
CA ILE A 71 4.48 3.62 11.34
C ILE A 71 4.73 3.63 9.83
N HIS A 72 3.82 3.00 9.07
CA HIS A 72 3.73 3.04 7.61
C HIS A 72 2.55 3.93 7.23
N ALA A 73 2.83 5.19 6.88
CA ALA A 73 1.75 6.15 6.79
C ALA A 73 1.96 7.22 5.72
N PHE A 74 0.84 7.75 5.36
CA PHE A 74 0.54 8.88 4.50
C PHE A 74 0.97 8.70 3.05
N SER A 75 -0.03 8.70 2.18
CA SER A 75 0.17 8.71 0.74
C SER A 75 0.91 9.95 0.26
N PRO A 76 1.54 9.93 -0.93
CA PRO A 76 2.14 11.13 -1.52
C PRO A 76 1.19 12.32 -1.60
N LEU A 77 -0.12 12.08 -1.79
CA LEU A 77 -1.13 13.13 -1.79
C LEU A 77 -1.28 13.78 -0.40
N GLU A 78 -1.29 12.99 0.68
CA GLU A 78 -1.37 13.51 2.05
C GLU A 78 -0.08 14.26 2.45
N ILE A 79 1.08 13.76 2.01
CA ILE A 79 2.37 14.45 2.23
C ILE A 79 2.41 15.80 1.53
N HIS A 80 2.01 15.85 0.25
CA HIS A 80 1.96 17.09 -0.51
C HIS A 80 0.98 18.09 0.14
N HIS A 81 -0.20 17.61 0.55
CA HIS A 81 -1.19 18.45 1.25
C HIS A 81 -0.63 18.97 2.58
N GLY A 82 -0.03 18.13 3.40
CA GLY A 82 0.56 18.51 4.68
C GLY A 82 1.65 19.57 4.52
N ALA A 83 2.56 19.39 3.58
CA ALA A 83 3.62 20.34 3.27
C ALA A 83 3.04 21.70 2.83
N SER A 84 2.08 21.69 1.92
CA SER A 84 1.45 22.89 1.37
C SER A 84 0.68 23.68 2.44
N THR A 85 0.00 23.02 3.37
CA THR A 85 -0.74 23.70 4.46
C THR A 85 0.16 24.26 5.55
N MET A 86 1.43 23.90 5.57
CA MET A 86 2.45 24.44 6.47
C MET A 86 3.42 25.41 5.78
N ASP A 87 3.17 25.73 4.52
CA ASP A 87 4.02 26.60 3.70
C ASP A 87 5.49 26.16 3.69
N MET A 88 5.73 24.85 3.52
CA MET A 88 7.07 24.28 3.49
C MET A 88 7.27 23.32 2.32
N SER A 89 8.53 23.01 2.03
CA SER A 89 8.85 21.99 1.03
C SER A 89 8.44 20.59 1.49
N VAL A 90 8.15 19.71 0.53
CA VAL A 90 7.89 18.27 0.80
C VAL A 90 9.05 17.66 1.59
N GLU A 91 10.29 18.02 1.25
CA GLU A 91 11.49 17.53 1.94
C GLU A 91 11.49 17.89 3.44
N ASN A 92 11.28 19.16 3.76
CA ASN A 92 11.24 19.61 5.16
C ASN A 92 10.08 18.97 5.94
N PHE A 93 8.93 18.81 5.29
CA PHE A 93 7.78 18.16 5.92
C PHE A 93 8.05 16.68 6.19
N LEU A 94 8.68 15.97 5.26
CA LEU A 94 9.08 14.56 5.44
C LEU A 94 10.10 14.39 6.57
N LEU A 95 11.06 15.30 6.70
CA LEU A 95 12.01 15.31 7.83
C LEU A 95 11.29 15.47 9.17
N LEU A 96 10.33 16.41 9.26
CA LEU A 96 9.52 16.58 10.48
C LEU A 96 8.69 15.32 10.81
N LEU A 97 8.10 14.67 9.82
CA LEU A 97 7.37 13.44 10.03
C LEU A 97 8.28 12.29 10.47
N LYS A 98 9.48 12.20 9.90
CA LYS A 98 10.50 11.21 10.30
C LYS A 98 10.91 11.40 11.74
N ASP A 99 11.17 12.64 12.17
CA ASP A 99 11.47 12.98 13.56
C ASP A 99 10.29 12.67 14.51
N SER A 100 9.06 12.73 14.00
CA SER A 100 7.83 12.38 14.73
C SER A 100 7.53 10.86 14.75
N GLY A 101 8.37 10.03 14.12
CA GLY A 101 8.26 8.57 14.15
C GLY A 101 7.76 7.90 12.87
N LEU A 102 7.53 8.64 11.79
CA LEU A 102 7.25 8.04 10.49
C LEU A 102 8.46 7.24 10.00
N LYS A 103 8.26 5.98 9.62
CA LYS A 103 9.36 5.10 9.18
C LYS A 103 9.32 4.78 7.69
N THR A 104 8.13 4.52 7.13
CA THR A 104 7.94 4.25 5.70
C THR A 104 6.63 4.84 5.19
N MET A 105 6.47 4.96 3.87
CA MET A 105 5.27 5.51 3.24
C MET A 105 4.62 4.52 2.27
N PRO A 106 3.28 4.43 2.24
CA PRO A 106 2.57 3.70 1.22
C PRO A 106 2.63 4.44 -0.13
N GLY A 107 2.95 3.72 -1.19
CA GLY A 107 2.86 4.22 -2.58
C GLY A 107 1.43 4.24 -3.12
N THR A 108 0.46 4.57 -2.26
CA THR A 108 -0.95 4.68 -2.62
C THR A 108 -1.27 5.99 -3.32
N ALA A 109 -2.50 6.16 -3.77
CA ALA A 109 -2.92 7.28 -4.60
C ALA A 109 -2.18 7.41 -5.95
N ALA A 110 -1.31 6.46 -6.30
CA ALA A 110 -0.72 6.33 -7.64
C ALA A 110 -1.81 6.03 -8.68
N GLU A 111 -2.74 5.18 -8.34
CA GLU A 111 -3.77 4.63 -9.22
C GLU A 111 -3.18 4.11 -10.53
N ILE A 112 -3.12 4.94 -11.56
CA ILE A 112 -2.36 4.78 -12.80
C ILE A 112 -1.48 6.02 -12.99
N LEU A 113 -0.19 5.86 -13.25
CA LEU A 113 0.76 6.96 -13.52
C LEU A 113 0.71 7.37 -15.01
N ASP A 114 -0.49 7.68 -15.48
CA ASP A 114 -0.80 8.26 -16.79
C ASP A 114 -1.82 9.37 -16.59
N ASP A 115 -1.47 10.62 -16.91
CA ASP A 115 -2.28 11.78 -16.56
C ASP A 115 -3.59 11.83 -17.35
N ARG A 116 -3.64 11.28 -18.58
CA ARG A 116 -4.87 11.14 -19.34
C ARG A 116 -5.90 10.26 -18.62
N VAL A 117 -5.45 9.17 -17.99
CA VAL A 117 -6.32 8.30 -17.16
C VAL A 117 -6.67 9.00 -15.85
N ARG A 118 -5.69 9.63 -15.19
CA ARG A 118 -5.86 10.33 -13.91
C ARG A 118 -6.89 11.46 -13.98
N GLU A 119 -6.91 12.23 -15.06
CA GLU A 119 -7.89 13.29 -15.28
C GLU A 119 -9.33 12.79 -15.26
N HIS A 120 -9.57 11.53 -15.62
CA HIS A 120 -10.91 10.91 -15.57
C HIS A 120 -11.26 10.30 -14.22
N ILE A 121 -10.29 9.63 -13.58
CA ILE A 121 -10.57 8.87 -12.37
C ILE A 121 -10.32 9.64 -11.07
N CYS A 122 -9.37 10.56 -11.07
CA CYS A 122 -8.94 11.29 -9.87
C CYS A 122 -8.35 12.68 -10.22
N PRO A 123 -9.13 13.57 -10.86
CA PRO A 123 -8.65 14.89 -11.31
C PRO A 123 -8.20 15.81 -10.18
N ASP A 124 -8.63 15.52 -8.96
CA ASP A 124 -8.31 16.22 -7.72
C ASP A 124 -7.05 15.69 -7.00
N LYS A 125 -6.38 14.69 -7.57
CA LYS A 125 -5.13 14.13 -7.03
C LYS A 125 -3.91 14.66 -7.79
N LEU A 126 -2.73 14.42 -7.23
CA LEU A 126 -1.44 14.74 -7.83
C LEU A 126 -1.34 14.19 -9.26
N LYS A 127 -0.70 14.93 -10.15
CA LYS A 127 -0.28 14.42 -11.46
C LYS A 127 0.81 13.36 -11.28
N SER A 128 1.06 12.60 -12.34
CA SER A 128 2.01 11.49 -12.30
C SER A 128 3.40 11.93 -11.85
N GLU A 129 3.93 13.02 -12.40
CA GLU A 129 5.27 13.51 -12.04
C GLU A 129 5.30 14.08 -10.61
N GLU A 130 4.27 14.79 -10.17
CA GLU A 130 4.18 15.28 -8.79
C GLU A 130 4.18 14.11 -7.79
N TRP A 131 3.47 13.02 -8.10
CA TRP A 131 3.50 11.81 -7.29
C TRP A 131 4.90 11.19 -7.23
N LEU A 132 5.56 11.05 -8.38
CA LEU A 132 6.92 10.54 -8.48
C LEU A 132 7.92 11.41 -7.72
N ASP A 133 7.78 12.74 -7.76
CA ASP A 133 8.66 13.68 -7.07
C ASP A 133 8.54 13.58 -5.54
N VAL A 134 7.32 13.36 -5.01
CA VAL A 134 7.14 13.09 -3.58
C VAL A 134 7.85 11.80 -3.17
N ILE A 135 7.69 10.71 -3.94
CA ILE A 135 8.37 9.43 -3.67
C ILE A 135 9.90 9.59 -3.76
N ARG A 136 10.40 10.23 -4.81
CA ARG A 136 11.82 10.53 -4.98
C ARG A 136 12.39 11.31 -3.78
N THR A 137 11.62 12.29 -3.30
CA THR A 137 12.00 13.10 -2.15
C THR A 137 12.01 12.27 -0.87
N ALA A 138 11.01 11.39 -0.68
CA ALA A 138 10.98 10.47 0.47
C ALA A 138 12.23 9.57 0.50
N HIS A 139 12.60 8.99 -0.64
CA HIS A 139 13.81 8.16 -0.74
C HIS A 139 15.09 8.96 -0.45
N ARG A 140 15.18 10.19 -0.93
CA ARG A 140 16.34 11.07 -0.68
C ARG A 140 16.54 11.40 0.80
N VAL A 141 15.46 11.54 1.57
CA VAL A 141 15.54 11.74 3.03
C VAL A 141 15.62 10.43 3.82
N GLY A 142 15.74 9.28 3.14
CA GLY A 142 15.89 7.96 3.74
C GLY A 142 14.59 7.39 4.30
N ILE A 143 13.45 7.67 3.66
CA ILE A 143 12.15 7.05 3.93
C ILE A 143 11.83 6.13 2.76
N ASN A 144 11.83 4.82 2.99
CA ASN A 144 11.42 3.84 1.98
C ASN A 144 9.92 3.89 1.73
N THR A 145 9.51 3.44 0.55
CA THR A 145 8.10 3.43 0.18
C THR A 145 7.68 2.09 -0.41
N THR A 146 6.38 1.79 -0.38
CA THR A 146 5.81 0.80 -1.27
C THR A 146 5.45 1.42 -2.61
N SER A 147 4.94 0.65 -3.54
CA SER A 147 4.35 1.15 -4.79
C SER A 147 3.11 0.34 -5.15
N THR A 148 2.12 0.99 -5.74
CA THR A 148 0.83 0.35 -6.07
C THR A 148 0.39 0.70 -7.47
N ILE A 149 -0.41 -0.18 -8.07
CA ILE A 149 -1.25 0.11 -9.23
C ILE A 149 -2.69 -0.26 -8.91
N MET A 150 -3.67 0.56 -9.28
CA MET A 150 -5.07 0.14 -9.33
C MET A 150 -5.45 -0.12 -10.79
N PHE A 151 -5.92 -1.31 -11.09
CA PHE A 151 -6.20 -1.73 -12.47
C PHE A 151 -7.55 -2.42 -12.62
N GLY A 152 -8.09 -2.39 -13.84
CA GLY A 152 -9.37 -3.00 -14.17
C GLY A 152 -10.55 -2.01 -14.17
N HIS A 153 -10.31 -0.69 -14.30
CA HIS A 153 -11.37 0.33 -14.35
C HIS A 153 -11.58 0.94 -15.74
N GLN A 154 -10.75 1.90 -16.20
CA GLN A 154 -10.87 2.59 -17.52
C GLN A 154 -9.59 2.50 -18.36
N GLU A 155 -8.50 2.15 -17.73
CA GLU A 155 -7.17 2.08 -18.32
C GLU A 155 -7.03 0.95 -19.33
N SER A 156 -6.01 1.05 -20.15
CA SER A 156 -5.60 0.04 -21.13
C SER A 156 -4.33 -0.69 -20.69
N VAL A 157 -4.00 -1.79 -21.35
CA VAL A 157 -2.74 -2.53 -21.14
C VAL A 157 -1.50 -1.64 -21.40
N LYS A 158 -1.62 -0.65 -22.32
CA LYS A 158 -0.56 0.32 -22.58
C LYS A 158 -0.32 1.19 -21.34
N ASP A 159 -1.37 1.59 -20.64
CA ASP A 159 -1.26 2.42 -19.43
C ASP A 159 -0.61 1.61 -18.28
N TRP A 160 -0.88 0.29 -18.19
CA TRP A 160 -0.19 -0.60 -17.26
C TRP A 160 1.32 -0.64 -17.54
N SER A 161 1.71 -0.82 -18.81
CA SER A 161 3.12 -0.86 -19.17
C SER A 161 3.83 0.46 -18.88
N THR A 162 3.18 1.60 -19.17
CA THR A 162 3.70 2.94 -18.84
C THR A 162 3.92 3.09 -17.35
N HIS A 163 2.94 2.67 -16.53
CA HIS A 163 3.04 2.70 -15.07
C HIS A 163 4.23 1.88 -14.55
N LEU A 164 4.34 0.62 -14.98
CA LEU A 164 5.43 -0.27 -14.57
C LEU A 164 6.81 0.27 -14.97
N VAL A 165 6.92 0.84 -16.17
CA VAL A 165 8.18 1.45 -16.64
C VAL A 165 8.55 2.65 -15.76
N LYS A 166 7.61 3.55 -15.44
CA LYS A 166 7.85 4.70 -14.56
C LYS A 166 8.36 4.27 -13.17
N LEU A 167 7.72 3.27 -12.56
CA LEU A 167 8.16 2.73 -11.27
C LEU A 167 9.54 2.09 -11.35
N ARG A 168 9.80 1.33 -12.40
CA ARG A 168 11.12 0.71 -12.61
C ARG A 168 12.22 1.75 -12.75
N GLU A 169 11.99 2.81 -13.54
CA GLU A 169 13.00 3.87 -13.72
C GLU A 169 13.19 4.66 -12.41
N LEU A 170 12.13 4.96 -11.67
CA LEU A 170 12.25 5.56 -10.34
C LEU A 170 13.06 4.66 -9.40
N GLN A 171 12.82 3.35 -9.38
CA GLN A 171 13.57 2.43 -8.52
C GLN A 171 15.04 2.32 -8.92
N LYS A 172 15.36 2.36 -10.21
CA LYS A 172 16.77 2.42 -10.66
C LYS A 172 17.49 3.66 -10.14
N GLU A 173 16.77 4.79 -10.10
CA GLU A 173 17.30 6.07 -9.62
C GLU A 173 17.51 6.07 -8.11
N THR A 174 16.53 5.58 -7.36
CA THR A 174 16.40 5.87 -5.93
C THR A 174 16.60 4.67 -5.01
N GLN A 175 16.34 3.45 -5.49
CA GLN A 175 16.43 2.17 -4.77
C GLN A 175 15.57 2.10 -3.47
N GLY A 176 14.58 2.99 -3.32
CA GLY A 176 13.80 3.13 -2.08
C GLY A 176 12.46 2.37 -2.07
N ILE A 177 12.03 1.78 -3.19
CA ILE A 177 10.78 1.00 -3.24
C ILE A 177 11.02 -0.40 -2.69
N THR A 178 10.29 -0.77 -1.64
CA THR A 178 10.40 -2.08 -0.97
C THR A 178 9.57 -3.16 -1.65
N GLU A 179 8.42 -2.80 -2.21
CA GLU A 179 7.50 -3.75 -2.85
C GLU A 179 6.57 -3.07 -3.87
N PHE A 180 6.00 -3.90 -4.73
CA PHE A 180 4.94 -3.50 -5.65
C PHE A 180 3.66 -4.29 -5.39
N ILE A 181 2.52 -3.60 -5.31
CA ILE A 181 1.22 -4.16 -4.96
C ILE A 181 0.20 -3.89 -6.08
N PRO A 182 -0.11 -4.85 -6.93
CA PRO A 182 -1.24 -4.75 -7.85
C PRO A 182 -2.57 -4.83 -7.10
N LEU A 183 -3.40 -3.81 -7.23
CA LEU A 183 -4.71 -3.68 -6.58
C LEU A 183 -5.83 -3.81 -7.63
N PRO A 184 -6.50 -4.96 -7.75
CA PRO A 184 -7.68 -5.07 -8.61
C PRO A 184 -8.77 -4.08 -8.21
N PHE A 185 -9.37 -3.41 -9.19
CA PHE A 185 -10.49 -2.52 -8.94
C PHE A 185 -11.72 -3.31 -8.47
N VAL A 186 -12.18 -3.01 -7.25
CA VAL A 186 -13.43 -3.54 -6.69
C VAL A 186 -14.54 -2.55 -7.00
N SER A 187 -15.44 -2.94 -7.92
CA SER A 187 -16.38 -2.02 -8.56
C SER A 187 -17.70 -1.83 -7.83
N MET A 188 -18.17 -2.83 -7.09
CA MET A 188 -19.55 -2.96 -6.61
C MET A 188 -20.11 -1.69 -5.93
N GLU A 189 -19.33 -1.07 -5.06
CA GLU A 189 -19.72 0.16 -4.37
C GLU A 189 -19.05 1.43 -4.93
N SER A 190 -18.26 1.29 -6.00
CA SER A 190 -17.60 2.43 -6.64
C SER A 190 -18.63 3.35 -7.32
N PRO A 191 -18.62 4.66 -7.03
CA PRO A 191 -19.47 5.62 -7.72
C PRO A 191 -19.22 5.69 -9.23
N MET A 192 -17.99 5.48 -9.66
CA MET A 192 -17.63 5.50 -11.06
C MET A 192 -18.29 4.34 -11.81
N TYR A 193 -18.23 3.14 -11.26
CA TYR A 193 -18.91 1.98 -11.83
C TYR A 193 -20.44 2.15 -11.85
N LYS A 194 -21.02 2.66 -10.74
CA LYS A 194 -22.46 2.90 -10.64
C LYS A 194 -22.99 3.93 -11.65
N ARG A 195 -22.12 4.81 -12.16
CA ARG A 195 -22.46 5.75 -13.25
C ARG A 195 -22.21 5.20 -14.66
N GLY A 196 -21.65 4.01 -14.78
CA GLY A 196 -21.28 3.44 -16.07
C GLY A 196 -19.92 3.93 -16.62
N ASP A 197 -19.12 4.62 -15.78
CA ASP A 197 -17.84 5.22 -16.17
C ASP A 197 -16.65 4.27 -15.97
N ALA A 198 -16.88 3.02 -15.57
CA ALA A 198 -15.85 2.01 -15.39
C ALA A 198 -16.36 0.62 -15.72
N ARG A 199 -15.46 -0.27 -16.10
CA ARG A 199 -15.76 -1.70 -16.21
C ARG A 199 -15.83 -2.36 -14.82
N PRO A 200 -16.36 -3.62 -14.70
CA PRO A 200 -16.64 -4.25 -13.41
C PRO A 200 -15.40 -4.77 -12.68
N GLY A 201 -14.22 -4.33 -13.03
CA GLY A 201 -12.94 -4.82 -12.53
C GLY A 201 -12.18 -5.64 -13.58
N PRO A 202 -10.96 -6.10 -13.26
CA PRO A 202 -10.19 -6.93 -14.18
C PRO A 202 -10.79 -8.34 -14.24
N THR A 203 -10.62 -9.00 -15.38
CA THR A 203 -10.82 -10.45 -15.49
C THR A 203 -9.76 -11.19 -14.69
N PHE A 204 -10.02 -12.43 -14.30
CA PHE A 204 -9.03 -13.23 -13.57
C PHE A 204 -7.74 -13.44 -14.38
N ARG A 205 -7.85 -13.58 -15.70
CA ARG A 205 -6.69 -13.63 -16.59
C ARG A 205 -5.85 -12.35 -16.52
N GLU A 206 -6.47 -11.17 -16.51
CA GLU A 206 -5.77 -9.90 -16.35
C GLU A 206 -5.10 -9.79 -15.00
N VAL A 207 -5.72 -10.31 -13.94
CA VAL A 207 -5.09 -10.38 -12.61
C VAL A 207 -3.80 -11.19 -12.67
N LEU A 208 -3.81 -12.40 -13.22
CA LEU A 208 -2.61 -13.23 -13.33
C LEU A 208 -1.54 -12.57 -14.21
N LEU A 209 -1.95 -12.00 -15.35
CA LEU A 209 -1.03 -11.31 -16.26
C LEU A 209 -0.39 -10.09 -15.58
N MET A 210 -1.16 -9.30 -14.83
CA MET A 210 -0.61 -8.14 -14.11
C MET A 210 0.49 -8.57 -13.14
N HIS A 211 0.28 -9.60 -12.33
CA HIS A 211 1.29 -10.07 -11.38
C HIS A 211 2.50 -10.69 -12.09
N ALA A 212 2.29 -11.54 -13.09
CA ALA A 212 3.38 -12.18 -13.83
C ALA A 212 4.23 -11.16 -14.62
N VAL A 213 3.58 -10.24 -15.33
CA VAL A 213 4.30 -9.20 -16.09
C VAL A 213 5.01 -8.23 -15.15
N SER A 214 4.41 -7.89 -14.01
CA SER A 214 5.08 -7.05 -13.01
C SER A 214 6.35 -7.72 -12.49
N ARG A 215 6.32 -9.04 -12.21
CA ARG A 215 7.53 -9.78 -11.83
C ARG A 215 8.63 -9.65 -12.86
N LEU A 216 8.31 -9.82 -14.14
CA LEU A 216 9.30 -9.72 -15.23
C LEU A 216 9.78 -8.29 -15.48
N ALA A 217 8.86 -7.33 -15.46
CA ALA A 217 9.14 -5.94 -15.78
C ALA A 217 9.93 -5.21 -14.69
N LEU A 218 9.68 -5.56 -13.41
CA LEU A 218 10.28 -4.90 -12.26
C LEU A 218 11.56 -5.58 -11.76
N HIS A 219 11.78 -6.86 -12.10
CA HIS A 219 13.04 -7.56 -11.80
C HIS A 219 14.21 -6.95 -12.62
N PRO A 220 15.43 -6.80 -12.06
CA PRO A 220 15.84 -7.16 -10.70
C PRO A 220 15.70 -6.01 -9.69
N TYR A 221 15.00 -4.94 -10.00
CA TYR A 221 14.99 -3.70 -9.22
C TYR A 221 14.00 -3.72 -8.05
N ILE A 222 12.80 -4.27 -8.26
CA ILE A 222 11.79 -4.46 -7.19
C ILE A 222 11.58 -5.96 -7.02
N HIS A 223 12.08 -6.49 -5.90
CA HIS A 223 12.08 -7.93 -5.64
C HIS A 223 10.76 -8.46 -5.13
N ASN A 224 9.98 -7.63 -4.44
CA ASN A 224 8.78 -8.07 -3.77
C ASN A 224 7.53 -7.65 -4.52
N ILE A 225 6.74 -8.64 -4.90
CA ILE A 225 5.42 -8.46 -5.51
C ILE A 225 4.40 -9.05 -4.55
N GLN A 226 3.55 -8.18 -4.01
CA GLN A 226 2.51 -8.56 -3.06
C GLN A 226 1.20 -8.88 -3.77
N VAL A 227 0.45 -9.83 -3.25
CA VAL A 227 -0.96 -10.06 -3.64
C VAL A 227 -1.91 -9.48 -2.61
N SER A 228 -2.95 -8.78 -3.06
CA SER A 228 -4.02 -8.30 -2.19
C SER A 228 -5.07 -9.40 -1.96
N TRP A 229 -4.86 -10.23 -0.93
CA TRP A 229 -5.78 -11.32 -0.60
C TRP A 229 -7.18 -10.82 -0.23
N VAL A 230 -7.29 -9.62 0.36
CA VAL A 230 -8.61 -9.01 0.69
C VAL A 230 -9.46 -8.72 -0.55
N LYS A 231 -8.84 -8.56 -1.72
CA LYS A 231 -9.54 -8.31 -2.99
C LYS A 231 -9.76 -9.57 -3.81
N LEU A 232 -8.84 -10.53 -3.73
CA LEU A 232 -8.81 -11.71 -4.59
C LEU A 232 -9.28 -12.99 -3.89
N GLY A 233 -9.33 -12.97 -2.58
CA GLY A 233 -9.61 -14.16 -1.78
C GLY A 233 -8.49 -15.21 -1.82
N PRO A 234 -8.63 -16.32 -1.07
CA PRO A 234 -7.60 -17.33 -0.99
C PRO A 234 -7.25 -17.97 -2.34
N LYS A 235 -8.24 -18.37 -3.14
CA LYS A 235 -8.00 -18.99 -4.46
C LYS A 235 -7.26 -18.06 -5.44
N GLY A 236 -7.63 -16.77 -5.43
CA GLY A 236 -6.96 -15.78 -6.24
C GLY A 236 -5.52 -15.55 -5.79
N ALA A 237 -5.29 -15.48 -4.49
CA ALA A 237 -3.95 -15.33 -3.91
C ALA A 237 -3.04 -16.54 -4.24
N GLU A 238 -3.55 -17.79 -4.11
CA GLU A 238 -2.82 -19.00 -4.49
C GLU A 238 -2.38 -18.99 -5.95
N SER A 239 -3.29 -18.61 -6.84
CA SER A 239 -2.97 -18.50 -8.27
C SER A 239 -1.91 -17.45 -8.55
N CYS A 240 -1.92 -16.32 -7.82
CA CYS A 240 -0.92 -15.27 -7.94
C CYS A 240 0.44 -15.70 -7.38
N LEU A 241 0.51 -16.49 -6.28
CA LEU A 241 1.75 -17.11 -5.82
C LEU A 241 2.41 -17.98 -6.89
N ASN A 242 1.60 -18.63 -7.75
CA ASN A 242 2.10 -19.37 -8.89
C ASN A 242 2.40 -18.51 -10.13
N ALA A 243 2.06 -17.22 -10.09
CA ALA A 243 2.27 -16.25 -11.17
C ALA A 243 3.33 -15.18 -10.83
N GLY A 244 4.28 -15.47 -9.94
CA GLY A 244 5.41 -14.61 -9.67
C GLY A 244 5.30 -13.73 -8.41
N VAL A 245 4.22 -13.85 -7.64
CA VAL A 245 4.06 -13.23 -6.32
C VAL A 245 4.93 -13.96 -5.29
N ASN A 246 5.51 -13.22 -4.38
CA ASN A 246 6.29 -13.73 -3.25
C ASN A 246 5.92 -13.11 -1.90
N ASP A 247 4.85 -12.32 -1.83
CA ASP A 247 4.39 -11.69 -0.60
C ASP A 247 2.86 -11.73 -0.49
N MET A 248 2.37 -12.14 0.68
CA MET A 248 0.94 -12.18 0.97
C MET A 248 0.42 -10.89 1.61
N GLY A 249 1.32 -9.96 1.91
CA GLY A 249 0.99 -8.75 2.67
C GLY A 249 0.76 -9.03 4.16
N GLY A 250 0.17 -8.07 4.83
CA GLY A 250 -0.14 -8.18 6.25
C GLY A 250 -1.31 -9.11 6.55
N THR A 251 -1.31 -9.68 7.75
CA THR A 251 -2.45 -10.42 8.31
C THR A 251 -3.66 -9.55 8.56
N LEU A 252 -3.41 -8.23 8.71
CA LEU A 252 -4.37 -7.17 8.97
C LEU A 252 -5.19 -7.41 10.25
N MET A 253 -5.79 -6.36 10.77
CA MET A 253 -6.67 -6.44 11.92
C MET A 253 -8.06 -5.89 11.60
N ASN A 254 -8.12 -4.86 10.75
CA ASN A 254 -9.37 -4.17 10.43
C ASN A 254 -9.27 -3.47 9.07
N GLU A 255 -9.15 -4.24 8.00
CA GLU A 255 -9.16 -3.67 6.64
C GLU A 255 -10.60 -3.26 6.28
N SER A 256 -10.85 -1.97 6.21
CA SER A 256 -12.18 -1.41 5.97
C SER A 256 -12.37 -0.85 4.56
N ILE A 257 -11.29 -0.56 3.83
CA ILE A 257 -11.34 0.10 2.52
C ILE A 257 -11.90 -0.84 1.45
N SER A 258 -11.36 -2.05 1.35
CA SER A 258 -11.85 -3.05 0.40
C SER A 258 -13.26 -3.53 0.75
N LYS A 259 -13.56 -3.66 2.06
CA LYS A 259 -14.92 -3.95 2.54
C LYS A 259 -15.91 -2.87 2.11
N ALA A 260 -15.57 -1.59 2.24
CA ALA A 260 -16.41 -0.48 1.78
C ALA A 260 -16.62 -0.47 0.26
N ALA A 261 -15.70 -1.04 -0.50
CA ALA A 261 -15.82 -1.21 -1.95
C ALA A 261 -16.68 -2.43 -2.35
N GLY A 262 -17.02 -3.30 -1.40
CA GLY A 262 -17.85 -4.49 -1.62
C GLY A 262 -17.07 -5.81 -1.60
N SER A 263 -15.79 -5.82 -1.20
CA SER A 263 -15.04 -7.07 -1.04
C SER A 263 -15.63 -7.94 0.06
N ILE A 264 -15.68 -9.25 -0.18
CA ILE A 264 -16.30 -10.25 0.70
C ILE A 264 -15.29 -11.17 1.40
N HIS A 265 -13.99 -10.96 1.19
CA HIS A 265 -12.94 -11.90 1.61
C HIS A 265 -12.42 -11.69 3.04
N GLY A 266 -13.11 -10.87 3.82
CA GLY A 266 -12.77 -10.60 5.21
C GLY A 266 -11.86 -9.37 5.39
N GLN A 267 -11.52 -9.11 6.64
CA GLN A 267 -10.73 -7.94 7.06
C GLN A 267 -9.46 -8.34 7.82
N GLU A 268 -9.35 -9.62 8.15
CA GLU A 268 -8.25 -10.21 8.88
C GLU A 268 -7.97 -11.63 8.36
N PHE A 269 -6.70 -12.00 8.29
CA PHE A 269 -6.23 -13.34 7.99
C PHE A 269 -5.25 -13.75 9.09
N ALA A 270 -5.70 -14.56 10.03
CA ALA A 270 -4.88 -14.94 11.18
C ALA A 270 -3.54 -15.53 10.76
N PRO A 271 -2.43 -15.25 11.48
CA PRO A 271 -1.08 -15.67 11.10
C PRO A 271 -0.97 -17.17 10.81
N GLU A 272 -1.48 -18.02 11.71
CA GLU A 272 -1.40 -19.47 11.57
C GLU A 272 -2.15 -19.97 10.32
N LYS A 273 -3.29 -19.36 10.02
CA LYS A 273 -4.06 -19.68 8.80
C LYS A 273 -3.33 -19.24 7.53
N MET A 274 -2.65 -18.09 7.58
CA MET A 274 -1.85 -17.60 6.45
C MET A 274 -0.64 -18.50 6.20
N GLU A 275 0.07 -18.93 7.26
CA GLU A 275 1.16 -19.90 7.15
C GLU A 275 0.69 -21.23 6.55
N ASP A 276 -0.40 -21.79 7.06
CA ASP A 276 -0.97 -23.03 6.52
C ASP A 276 -1.39 -22.89 5.06
N PHE A 277 -1.93 -21.74 4.70
CA PHE A 277 -2.29 -21.43 3.32
C PHE A 277 -1.06 -21.42 2.40
N ILE A 278 0.02 -20.73 2.81
CA ILE A 278 1.27 -20.64 2.05
C ILE A 278 1.90 -22.04 1.89
N LYS A 279 1.92 -22.85 2.97
CA LYS A 279 2.41 -24.23 2.94
C LYS A 279 1.61 -25.11 1.97
N LYS A 280 0.27 -24.98 1.96
CA LYS A 280 -0.62 -25.69 1.00
C LYS A 280 -0.35 -25.28 -0.44
N ALA A 281 0.03 -24.04 -0.69
CA ALA A 281 0.48 -23.56 -1.98
C ALA A 281 1.93 -24.02 -2.34
N GLN A 282 2.51 -24.91 -1.54
CA GLN A 282 3.89 -25.43 -1.72
C GLN A 282 4.95 -24.33 -1.71
N ARG A 283 4.80 -23.38 -0.80
CA ARG A 283 5.75 -22.29 -0.56
C ARG A 283 6.16 -22.28 0.91
N LEU A 284 7.35 -21.75 1.19
CA LEU A 284 7.84 -21.55 2.53
C LEU A 284 7.32 -20.21 3.06
N PRO A 285 6.49 -20.18 4.13
CA PRO A 285 6.10 -18.94 4.77
C PRO A 285 7.26 -18.34 5.55
N VAL A 286 7.50 -17.06 5.45
CA VAL A 286 8.48 -16.30 6.23
C VAL A 286 7.79 -15.07 6.81
N LEU A 287 7.87 -14.92 8.15
CA LEU A 287 7.42 -13.71 8.80
C LEU A 287 8.47 -12.60 8.63
N ARG A 288 8.07 -11.47 8.16
CA ARG A 288 8.93 -10.32 7.86
C ARG A 288 8.45 -9.04 8.53
N ASP A 289 9.36 -8.09 8.70
CA ASP A 289 9.01 -6.70 9.00
C ASP A 289 8.68 -5.92 7.72
N THR A 290 8.38 -4.61 7.86
CA THR A 290 8.05 -3.70 6.77
C THR A 290 9.21 -3.51 5.77
N LEU A 291 10.45 -3.67 6.21
CA LEU A 291 11.65 -3.52 5.39
C LEU A 291 12.17 -4.86 4.85
N TYR A 292 11.35 -5.90 4.95
CA TYR A 292 11.66 -7.25 4.46
C TYR A 292 12.80 -7.96 5.21
N ASN A 293 13.06 -7.58 6.46
CA ASN A 293 13.93 -8.36 7.34
C ASN A 293 13.13 -9.52 7.93
N ALA A 294 13.71 -10.72 7.93
CA ALA A 294 13.12 -11.86 8.61
C ALA A 294 13.09 -11.64 10.13
N LEU A 295 11.96 -11.93 10.77
CA LEU A 295 11.84 -11.78 12.23
C LEU A 295 12.35 -13.03 12.95
N PRO A 296 13.07 -12.88 14.09
CA PRO A 296 13.81 -13.97 14.76
C PRO A 296 12.94 -15.10 15.31
N ASN A 297 11.63 -14.92 15.44
CA ASN A 297 10.69 -15.91 15.98
C ASN A 297 9.95 -16.71 14.91
N SER A 298 10.35 -16.61 13.65
CA SER A 298 9.87 -17.55 12.65
C SER A 298 10.54 -18.89 12.93
N ASN A 299 9.78 -19.91 13.35
CA ASN A 299 10.23 -21.31 13.53
C ASN A 299 10.55 -21.97 12.19
N TYR A 300 11.39 -21.32 11.38
CA TYR A 300 11.79 -21.85 10.08
C TYR A 300 13.17 -22.48 10.21
N GLU A 301 13.19 -23.80 10.13
CA GLU A 301 14.41 -24.52 9.82
C GLU A 301 14.88 -24.06 8.43
N THR A 302 16.08 -23.54 8.36
CA THR A 302 16.77 -23.30 7.08
C THR A 302 16.86 -24.63 6.35
N ILE A 303 16.11 -24.77 5.25
CA ILE A 303 16.31 -25.90 4.37
C ILE A 303 17.64 -25.63 3.64
N ASP A 304 18.65 -26.44 3.94
CA ASP A 304 19.96 -26.42 3.31
C ASP A 304 19.81 -26.35 1.77
N GLY A 305 20.36 -25.30 1.18
CA GLY A 305 20.47 -25.13 -0.28
C GLY A 305 19.46 -24.22 -0.96
N MET A 306 18.49 -23.64 -0.27
CA MET A 306 17.69 -22.52 -0.81
C MET A 306 18.25 -21.22 -0.25
N GLU A 307 18.99 -20.47 -1.07
CA GLU A 307 19.18 -19.04 -0.82
C GLU A 307 17.81 -18.38 -0.86
N LEU A 308 17.22 -18.15 0.29
CA LEU A 308 16.14 -17.22 0.43
C LEU A 308 16.68 -15.85 -0.03
N PHE A 309 16.09 -15.25 -1.04
CA PHE A 309 16.29 -13.84 -1.36
C PHE A 309 15.64 -12.98 -0.26
N ILE A 310 16.10 -13.15 0.96
CA ILE A 310 15.92 -12.24 2.06
C ILE A 310 17.03 -11.24 1.87
N ASN A 311 16.71 -9.96 1.72
CA ASN A 311 17.63 -8.84 1.59
C ASN A 311 19.06 -9.19 2.05
N SER A 312 19.85 -9.76 1.17
CA SER A 312 21.30 -9.61 1.29
C SER A 312 21.52 -8.11 1.04
N ALA A 313 21.91 -7.40 2.09
CA ALA A 313 22.46 -6.07 1.97
C ALA A 313 23.30 -6.03 0.68
N HIS A 314 22.99 -5.08 -0.20
CA HIS A 314 23.63 -4.92 -1.48
C HIS A 314 25.10 -5.32 -1.49
N PRO A 315 25.55 -6.21 -2.40
CA PRO A 315 26.89 -6.08 -2.88
C PRO A 315 26.89 -4.83 -3.78
N ALA A 316 27.68 -3.86 -3.41
CA ALA A 316 28.07 -2.76 -4.28
C ALA A 316 28.55 -3.31 -5.61
N TYR A 317 27.84 -2.98 -6.69
CA TYR A 317 28.37 -2.93 -8.05
C TYR A 317 27.89 -1.64 -8.71
#